data_04d9c159708212477ccd9dee9a2feff6
#
_entry.id   04d9c159708212477ccd9dee9a2feff6
#
_cell.length_a   1.000
_cell.length_b   1.000
_cell.length_c   1.000
_cell.angle_alpha   90.00
_cell.angle_beta   90.00
_cell.angle_gamma   90.00
#
_symmetry.space_group_name_H-M   'P 1'
#
loop_
_entity.id
_entity.type
_entity.pdbx_description
1 polymer ?
#
loop_
_entity_poly.entity_id
_entity_poly.type
_entity_poly.pdbx_seq_one_letter_code
_entity_poly.pdbx_strand_id
1 'polypeptide(L)'
;LQLRFKDNLVYNNEQFTFRFLETAANSGINAFTLQNSSNINVWNVADIHQISSIKPEGTTYKYQTILPNEFVAFKEENAFTTIDYVGRVPNQNIRSLSNLNYIIVTHPKFIEQANRLAQFRKTHDNIEVGVVTTDQVYNDFSSGSQDPIAIRDFFKFLKDNNNPDLEYGVLFGAATYDPKNRVKEFTTYLPTFTDEPSLNINGAIATDDYFAMLSDNVKMLSNNVDGIYAYDANWFDIAVGRISAANTLEAKVLVDKIISYYDKVQGKG
;
A
#
# COMPACT_ATOMS: atom_id res chain seq x y z
N LEU A 1 -12.73 -11.10 8.57
CA LEU A 1 -13.97 -11.85 8.39
C LEU A 1 -15.10 -10.87 8.10
N GLN A 2 -15.69 -10.91 6.90
CA GLN A 2 -16.86 -10.11 6.55
C GLN A 2 -18.10 -10.98 6.65
N LEU A 3 -18.99 -10.68 7.60
CA LEU A 3 -20.28 -11.35 7.74
C LEU A 3 -21.32 -10.57 6.93
N ARG A 4 -22.10 -11.27 6.12
CA ARG A 4 -23.26 -10.72 5.38
C ARG A 4 -24.51 -11.43 5.86
N PHE A 5 -25.52 -10.64 6.24
CA PHE A 5 -26.80 -11.15 6.70
C PHE A 5 -27.94 -10.28 6.15
N LYS A 6 -29.15 -10.85 6.10
CA LYS A 6 -30.37 -10.10 5.77
C LYS A 6 -30.98 -9.62 7.07
N ASP A 7 -31.31 -8.33 7.13
CA ASP A 7 -31.98 -7.72 8.27
C ASP A 7 -33.00 -6.70 7.80
N ASN A 8 -33.89 -6.29 8.69
CA ASN A 8 -34.81 -5.19 8.43
C ASN A 8 -34.02 -3.88 8.43
N LEU A 9 -34.36 -2.98 7.48
CA LEU A 9 -33.72 -1.66 7.40
C LEU A 9 -34.30 -0.74 8.48
N VAL A 10 -33.63 -0.69 9.62
CA VAL A 10 -33.97 0.17 10.76
C VAL A 10 -32.78 1.07 11.06
N TYR A 11 -33.00 2.36 11.11
CA TYR A 11 -31.94 3.30 11.51
C TYR A 11 -31.77 3.35 13.03
N ASN A 12 -30.59 2.99 13.52
CA ASN A 12 -30.27 2.87 14.95
C ASN A 12 -29.34 4.01 15.45
N ASN A 13 -29.46 5.21 14.86
CA ASN A 13 -28.64 6.38 15.16
C ASN A 13 -27.14 6.27 14.84
N GLU A 14 -26.75 5.25 14.10
CA GLU A 14 -25.39 5.06 13.60
C GLU A 14 -25.40 5.02 12.08
N GLN A 15 -24.32 5.49 11.46
CA GLN A 15 -24.12 5.35 10.02
C GLN A 15 -23.97 3.86 9.68
N PHE A 16 -24.72 3.40 8.68
CA PHE A 16 -24.55 2.04 8.17
C PHE A 16 -24.69 1.98 6.65
N THR A 17 -24.07 0.97 6.06
CA THR A 17 -24.16 0.65 4.63
C THR A 17 -25.04 -0.57 4.39
N PHE A 18 -25.78 -0.58 3.29
CA PHE A 18 -26.63 -1.68 2.90
C PHE A 18 -26.76 -1.78 1.38
N ARG A 19 -27.18 -2.96 0.90
CA ARG A 19 -27.38 -3.20 -0.53
C ARG A 19 -28.45 -4.28 -0.75
N PHE A 20 -29.06 -4.23 -1.95
CA PHE A 20 -30.04 -5.22 -2.39
C PHE A 20 -29.45 -6.06 -3.51
N LEU A 21 -29.12 -7.31 -3.23
CA LEU A 21 -28.55 -8.21 -4.25
C LEU A 21 -29.60 -8.71 -5.23
N GLU A 22 -30.86 -8.81 -4.81
CA GLU A 22 -31.98 -9.34 -5.62
C GLU A 22 -32.42 -8.38 -6.71
N THR A 23 -32.18 -7.08 -6.58
CA THR A 23 -32.59 -6.06 -7.56
C THR A 23 -31.49 -5.73 -8.59
N ALA A 24 -30.32 -6.36 -8.47
CA ALA A 24 -29.18 -6.10 -9.34
C ALA A 24 -29.46 -6.35 -10.84
N ALA A 25 -30.43 -7.20 -11.16
CA ALA A 25 -30.83 -7.54 -12.52
C ALA A 25 -32.08 -6.76 -13.01
N ASN A 26 -32.68 -5.91 -12.19
CA ASN A 26 -33.90 -5.18 -12.53
C ASN A 26 -33.59 -3.80 -13.09
N SER A 27 -33.94 -3.56 -14.34
CA SER A 27 -33.82 -2.24 -14.98
C SER A 27 -34.98 -1.27 -14.65
N GLY A 28 -35.91 -1.68 -13.78
CA GLY A 28 -37.08 -0.87 -13.37
C GLY A 28 -36.77 0.05 -12.18
N ILE A 29 -37.81 0.76 -11.74
CA ILE A 29 -37.79 1.54 -10.52
C ILE A 29 -37.88 0.57 -9.33
N ASN A 30 -36.88 0.58 -8.49
CA ASN A 30 -36.83 -0.17 -7.26
C ASN A 30 -37.15 0.73 -6.07
N ALA A 31 -37.68 0.18 -4.99
CA ALA A 31 -37.99 0.95 -3.80
C ALA A 31 -37.64 0.16 -2.53
N PHE A 32 -37.26 0.87 -1.50
CA PHE A 32 -37.12 0.30 -0.15
C PHE A 32 -37.68 1.26 0.91
N THR A 33 -37.99 0.72 2.06
CA THR A 33 -38.46 1.50 3.21
C THR A 33 -37.43 1.42 4.32
N LEU A 34 -37.06 2.58 4.86
CA LEU A 34 -36.19 2.69 6.01
C LEU A 34 -37.01 3.13 7.24
N GLN A 35 -37.01 2.29 8.26
CA GLN A 35 -37.68 2.62 9.53
C GLN A 35 -36.85 3.60 10.36
N ASN A 36 -37.49 4.39 11.19
CA ASN A 36 -36.88 5.46 12.00
C ASN A 36 -36.12 6.50 11.19
N SER A 37 -36.60 6.80 9.99
CA SER A 37 -35.88 7.59 8.97
C SER A 37 -36.10 9.11 9.05
N SER A 38 -36.55 9.65 10.19
CA SER A 38 -36.67 11.11 10.36
C SER A 38 -35.30 11.79 10.28
N ASN A 39 -35.16 12.75 9.36
CA ASN A 39 -33.92 13.52 9.14
C ASN A 39 -32.69 12.68 8.80
N ILE A 40 -32.90 11.61 8.02
CA ILE A 40 -31.80 10.76 7.57
C ILE A 40 -31.47 11.07 6.11
N ASN A 41 -30.19 11.22 5.83
CA ASN A 41 -29.67 11.24 4.48
C ASN A 41 -29.41 9.81 4.00
N VAL A 42 -29.79 9.51 2.76
CA VAL A 42 -29.43 8.26 2.11
C VAL A 42 -28.71 8.61 0.80
N TRP A 43 -27.49 8.12 0.69
CA TRP A 43 -26.70 8.28 -0.52
C TRP A 43 -26.48 6.93 -1.22
N ASN A 44 -26.57 6.94 -2.55
CA ASN A 44 -26.07 5.84 -3.36
C ASN A 44 -24.55 6.04 -3.55
N VAL A 45 -23.78 5.08 -3.10
CA VAL A 45 -22.31 5.10 -3.07
C VAL A 45 -21.71 3.95 -3.90
N ALA A 46 -22.51 3.35 -4.78
CA ALA A 46 -22.06 2.26 -5.65
C ALA A 46 -20.88 2.68 -6.54
N ASP A 47 -20.88 3.95 -6.99
CA ASP A 47 -19.73 4.59 -7.62
C ASP A 47 -19.27 5.74 -6.72
N ILE A 48 -18.08 5.59 -6.11
CA ILE A 48 -17.50 6.59 -5.22
C ILE A 48 -17.16 7.91 -5.92
N HIS A 49 -17.08 7.92 -7.25
CA HIS A 49 -16.84 9.11 -8.06
C HIS A 49 -18.12 9.80 -8.49
N GLN A 50 -19.29 9.14 -8.34
CA GLN A 50 -20.62 9.66 -8.73
C GLN A 50 -21.65 9.39 -7.63
N ILE A 51 -21.38 9.90 -6.44
CA ILE A 51 -22.29 9.78 -5.30
C ILE A 51 -23.57 10.58 -5.57
N SER A 52 -24.74 9.97 -5.33
CA SER A 52 -26.03 10.62 -5.48
C SER A 52 -26.90 10.52 -4.23
N SER A 53 -27.55 11.61 -3.86
CA SER A 53 -28.50 11.64 -2.74
C SER A 53 -29.87 11.15 -3.22
N ILE A 54 -30.50 10.28 -2.43
CA ILE A 54 -31.85 9.80 -2.68
C ILE A 54 -32.80 10.41 -1.67
N LYS A 55 -33.80 11.15 -2.19
CA LYS A 55 -34.82 11.76 -1.34
C LYS A 55 -35.99 10.79 -1.13
N PRO A 56 -36.50 10.65 0.11
CA PRO A 56 -37.62 9.78 0.37
C PRO A 56 -38.95 10.43 -0.02
N GLU A 57 -39.90 9.60 -0.42
CA GLU A 57 -41.33 9.93 -0.46
C GLU A 57 -41.98 9.31 0.81
N GLY A 58 -42.17 10.12 1.84
CA GLY A 58 -42.50 9.59 3.17
C GLY A 58 -41.34 8.80 3.77
N THR A 59 -41.51 7.49 3.98
CA THR A 59 -40.46 6.56 4.45
C THR A 59 -39.87 5.70 3.32
N THR A 60 -40.32 5.91 2.07
CA THR A 60 -39.94 5.09 0.91
C THR A 60 -38.93 5.82 0.04
N TYR A 61 -37.83 5.16 -0.25
CA TYR A 61 -36.75 5.61 -1.12
C TYR A 61 -36.85 4.88 -2.46
N LYS A 62 -36.90 5.65 -3.58
CA LYS A 62 -36.99 5.10 -4.93
C LYS A 62 -35.67 5.33 -5.67
N TYR A 63 -35.21 4.32 -6.39
CA TYR A 63 -34.01 4.41 -7.21
C TYR A 63 -34.15 3.57 -8.49
N GLN A 64 -33.43 3.95 -9.52
CA GLN A 64 -33.36 3.20 -10.78
C GLN A 64 -31.91 2.88 -11.10
N THR A 65 -31.61 1.61 -11.35
CA THR A 65 -30.30 1.18 -11.80
C THR A 65 -30.31 -0.25 -12.32
N ILE A 66 -29.32 -0.55 -13.14
CA ILE A 66 -29.01 -1.88 -13.67
C ILE A 66 -27.85 -2.55 -12.91
N LEU A 67 -27.18 -1.84 -12.02
CA LEU A 67 -26.03 -2.34 -11.26
C LEU A 67 -26.43 -2.57 -9.81
N PRO A 68 -25.72 -3.48 -9.08
CA PRO A 68 -25.88 -3.59 -7.65
C PRO A 68 -25.63 -2.24 -7.00
N ASN A 69 -26.64 -1.69 -6.32
CA ASN A 69 -26.47 -0.44 -5.60
C ASN A 69 -25.96 -0.70 -4.19
N GLU A 70 -25.11 0.17 -3.75
CA GLU A 70 -24.71 0.29 -2.35
C GLU A 70 -25.16 1.63 -1.82
N PHE A 71 -25.79 1.61 -0.65
CA PHE A 71 -26.35 2.79 -0.01
C PHE A 71 -25.71 2.99 1.33
N VAL A 72 -25.58 4.26 1.73
CA VAL A 72 -25.23 4.65 3.09
C VAL A 72 -26.36 5.49 3.66
N ALA A 73 -26.81 5.17 4.87
CA ALA A 73 -27.79 5.94 5.65
C ALA A 73 -27.08 6.58 6.85
N PHE A 74 -27.30 7.89 7.04
CA PHE A 74 -26.65 8.66 8.11
C PHE A 74 -27.43 9.90 8.48
N LYS A 75 -27.22 10.40 9.70
CA LYS A 75 -27.58 11.77 10.10
C LYS A 75 -26.35 12.66 10.03
N GLU A 76 -26.51 13.88 9.57
CA GLU A 76 -25.41 14.86 9.46
C GLU A 76 -24.66 15.05 10.79
N GLU A 77 -25.39 15.15 11.87
CA GLU A 77 -24.83 15.33 13.22
C GLU A 77 -23.94 14.20 13.71
N ASN A 78 -24.09 12.99 13.12
CA ASN A 78 -23.36 11.78 13.51
C ASN A 78 -22.44 11.25 12.40
N ALA A 79 -22.45 11.86 11.21
CA ALA A 79 -21.80 11.33 10.03
C ALA A 79 -20.32 11.73 9.90
N PHE A 80 -19.95 12.84 10.51
CA PHE A 80 -18.61 13.39 10.32
C PHE A 80 -17.81 13.22 11.60
N THR A 81 -16.81 12.35 11.53
CA THR A 81 -15.76 12.33 12.56
C THR A 81 -14.95 13.62 12.47
N THR A 82 -14.60 14.17 13.62
CA THR A 82 -13.67 15.29 13.69
C THR A 82 -12.34 14.83 13.07
N ILE A 83 -11.88 15.57 12.06
CA ILE A 83 -10.58 15.30 11.45
C ILE A 83 -9.53 15.92 12.38
N ASP A 84 -8.69 15.07 12.94
CA ASP A 84 -7.55 15.53 13.74
C ASP A 84 -6.43 16.02 12.83
N TYR A 85 -5.93 17.21 13.11
CA TYR A 85 -4.75 17.72 12.43
C TYR A 85 -3.51 16.98 12.92
N VAL A 86 -2.93 16.15 12.06
CA VAL A 86 -1.74 15.34 12.38
C VAL A 86 -0.43 16.12 12.20
N GLY A 87 -0.37 17.01 11.21
CA GLY A 87 0.82 17.79 10.94
C GLY A 87 0.91 18.30 9.50
N ARG A 88 1.97 19.07 9.25
CA ARG A 88 2.30 19.54 7.90
C ARG A 88 3.25 18.54 7.23
N VAL A 89 2.91 18.10 6.03
CA VAL A 89 3.83 17.34 5.18
C VAL A 89 4.83 18.32 4.56
N PRO A 90 6.15 18.12 4.72
CA PRO A 90 7.16 18.94 4.06
C PRO A 90 7.04 18.82 2.53
N ASN A 91 7.39 19.90 1.83
CA ASN A 91 7.49 19.84 0.39
C ASN A 91 8.55 18.81 -0.02
N GLN A 92 8.23 17.97 -0.99
CA GLN A 92 9.11 16.92 -1.52
C GLN A 92 9.05 16.90 -3.04
N ASN A 93 10.07 16.38 -3.67
CA ASN A 93 10.10 16.17 -5.13
C ASN A 93 10.97 14.95 -5.47
N ILE A 94 10.55 13.77 -5.03
CA ILE A 94 11.28 12.52 -5.30
C ILE A 94 11.20 12.10 -6.77
N ARG A 95 10.24 12.64 -7.51
CA ARG A 95 10.08 12.40 -8.96
C ARG A 95 11.16 13.11 -9.81
N SER A 96 11.85 14.12 -9.27
CA SER A 96 12.95 14.81 -9.96
C SER A 96 14.32 14.13 -9.81
N LEU A 97 14.40 13.05 -9.05
CA LEU A 97 15.64 12.28 -8.91
C LEU A 97 16.08 11.73 -10.27
N SER A 98 17.36 11.94 -10.61
CA SER A 98 17.92 11.58 -11.91
C SER A 98 19.36 11.08 -11.82
N ASN A 99 19.79 10.36 -12.87
CA ASN A 99 21.14 9.82 -13.01
C ASN A 99 21.58 8.88 -11.88
N LEU A 100 20.61 8.18 -11.25
CA LEU A 100 20.88 7.24 -10.17
C LEU A 100 21.21 5.85 -10.71
N ASN A 101 22.23 5.22 -10.12
CA ASN A 101 22.51 3.80 -10.28
C ASN A 101 21.92 2.97 -9.13
N TYR A 102 21.73 3.60 -7.98
CA TYR A 102 21.36 2.94 -6.73
C TYR A 102 20.36 3.80 -5.94
N ILE A 103 19.28 3.20 -5.46
CA ILE A 103 18.26 3.89 -4.66
C ILE A 103 18.02 3.15 -3.35
N ILE A 104 17.98 3.88 -2.24
CA ILE A 104 17.62 3.35 -0.93
C ILE A 104 16.26 3.91 -0.52
N VAL A 105 15.29 3.03 -0.31
CA VAL A 105 14.02 3.36 0.36
C VAL A 105 14.15 2.94 1.82
N THR A 106 14.00 3.89 2.74
CA THR A 106 14.19 3.66 4.16
C THR A 106 13.05 4.19 5.01
N HIS A 107 12.75 3.53 6.13
CA HIS A 107 11.89 4.15 7.13
C HIS A 107 12.57 5.39 7.73
N PRO A 108 11.85 6.51 8.02
CA PRO A 108 12.45 7.74 8.56
C PRO A 108 13.37 7.52 9.76
N LYS A 109 13.04 6.54 10.60
CA LYS A 109 13.84 6.17 11.78
C LYS A 109 15.28 5.74 11.47
N PHE A 110 15.55 5.28 10.26
CA PHE A 110 16.86 4.76 9.84
C PHE A 110 17.57 5.66 8.83
N ILE A 111 17.05 6.85 8.56
CA ILE A 111 17.54 7.77 7.52
C ILE A 111 19.03 8.12 7.70
N GLU A 112 19.50 8.26 8.93
CA GLU A 112 20.90 8.54 9.23
C GLU A 112 21.82 7.42 8.71
N GLN A 113 21.46 6.17 8.97
CA GLN A 113 22.26 5.02 8.57
C GLN A 113 22.13 4.73 7.07
N ALA A 114 20.95 5.02 6.49
CA ALA A 114 20.76 4.96 5.05
C ALA A 114 21.64 5.97 4.29
N ASN A 115 21.71 7.20 4.78
CA ASN A 115 22.61 8.24 4.23
C ASN A 115 24.09 7.85 4.37
N ARG A 116 24.45 7.25 5.49
CA ARG A 116 25.82 6.76 5.73
C ARG A 116 26.20 5.65 4.75
N LEU A 117 25.30 4.71 4.49
CA LEU A 117 25.48 3.68 3.46
C LEU A 117 25.56 4.28 2.06
N ALA A 118 24.68 5.24 1.74
CA ALA A 118 24.71 5.93 0.46
C ALA A 118 26.04 6.65 0.22
N GLN A 119 26.55 7.36 1.23
CA GLN A 119 27.83 8.03 1.11
C GLN A 119 28.98 7.04 0.90
N PHE A 120 28.96 5.91 1.59
CA PHE A 120 29.93 4.86 1.40
C PHE A 120 29.90 4.32 -0.05
N ARG A 121 28.72 4.00 -0.58
CA ARG A 121 28.56 3.51 -1.95
C ARG A 121 29.01 4.54 -2.99
N LYS A 122 28.69 5.82 -2.80
CA LYS A 122 29.16 6.90 -3.67
C LYS A 122 30.68 6.96 -3.76
N THR A 123 31.34 6.87 -2.61
CA THR A 123 32.81 7.03 -2.57
C THR A 123 33.57 5.75 -2.92
N HIS A 124 33.05 4.59 -2.53
CA HIS A 124 33.72 3.31 -2.75
C HIS A 124 33.46 2.75 -4.16
N ASP A 125 32.19 2.77 -4.60
CA ASP A 125 31.79 2.15 -5.85
C ASP A 125 31.75 3.18 -7.03
N ASN A 126 31.92 4.48 -6.74
CA ASN A 126 31.86 5.58 -7.70
C ASN A 126 30.55 5.60 -8.49
N ILE A 127 29.41 5.42 -7.80
CA ILE A 127 28.07 5.38 -8.36
C ILE A 127 27.18 6.48 -7.74
N GLU A 128 26.13 6.89 -8.46
CA GLU A 128 25.18 7.84 -7.93
C GLU A 128 24.08 7.14 -7.12
N VAL A 129 23.88 7.58 -5.88
CA VAL A 129 22.97 6.98 -4.92
C VAL A 129 21.93 7.97 -4.44
N GLY A 130 20.66 7.62 -4.56
CA GLY A 130 19.54 8.33 -3.95
C GLY A 130 19.12 7.71 -2.60
N VAL A 131 18.58 8.52 -1.70
CA VAL A 131 17.94 8.05 -0.47
C VAL A 131 16.60 8.75 -0.34
N VAL A 132 15.53 7.97 -0.14
CA VAL A 132 14.19 8.47 0.13
C VAL A 132 13.59 7.74 1.32
N THR A 133 12.64 8.40 1.99
CA THR A 133 11.90 7.74 3.07
C THR A 133 10.64 7.07 2.55
N THR A 134 10.15 6.07 3.27
CA THR A 134 8.85 5.44 3.00
C THR A 134 7.72 6.47 2.97
N ASP A 135 7.73 7.46 3.87
CA ASP A 135 6.72 8.51 3.93
C ASP A 135 6.70 9.33 2.63
N GLN A 136 7.89 9.66 2.09
CA GLN A 136 7.98 10.37 0.81
C GLN A 136 7.41 9.54 -0.35
N VAL A 137 7.71 8.26 -0.38
CA VAL A 137 7.18 7.35 -1.41
C VAL A 137 5.67 7.22 -1.28
N TYR A 138 5.16 6.99 -0.07
CA TYR A 138 3.73 6.85 0.14
C TYR A 138 2.94 8.12 -0.18
N ASN A 139 3.47 9.29 0.15
CA ASN A 139 2.82 10.56 -0.18
C ASN A 139 2.63 10.75 -1.69
N ASP A 140 3.63 10.35 -2.50
CA ASP A 140 3.59 10.54 -3.96
C ASP A 140 2.90 9.41 -4.74
N PHE A 141 2.92 8.18 -4.22
CA PHE A 141 2.50 6.98 -4.96
C PHE A 141 1.31 6.21 -4.36
N SER A 142 0.91 6.51 -3.11
CA SER A 142 -0.24 5.85 -2.46
C SER A 142 -1.06 6.78 -1.56
N SER A 143 -1.07 8.07 -1.85
CA SER A 143 -1.85 9.08 -1.08
C SER A 143 -1.58 9.05 0.43
N GLY A 144 -0.33 8.77 0.82
CA GLY A 144 0.11 8.69 2.22
C GLY A 144 -0.14 7.33 2.90
N SER A 145 -0.76 6.38 2.23
CA SER A 145 -1.01 5.05 2.80
C SER A 145 0.19 4.13 2.62
N GLN A 146 0.52 3.37 3.66
CA GLN A 146 1.54 2.32 3.56
C GLN A 146 1.10 1.25 2.56
N ASP A 147 1.83 1.13 1.45
CA ASP A 147 1.53 0.21 0.36
C ASP A 147 2.83 -0.31 -0.29
N PRO A 148 3.06 -1.63 -0.36
CA PRO A 148 4.20 -2.18 -1.09
C PRO A 148 4.15 -1.83 -2.58
N ILE A 149 2.97 -1.70 -3.17
CA ILE A 149 2.82 -1.33 -4.59
C ILE A 149 3.43 0.05 -4.85
N ALA A 150 3.25 1.01 -3.94
CA ALA A 150 3.83 2.34 -4.06
C ALA A 150 5.36 2.33 -4.19
N ILE A 151 6.03 1.42 -3.49
CA ILE A 151 7.50 1.29 -3.55
C ILE A 151 7.92 0.74 -4.91
N ARG A 152 7.22 -0.28 -5.43
CA ARG A 152 7.48 -0.82 -6.76
C ARG A 152 7.23 0.23 -7.85
N ASP A 153 6.11 0.94 -7.77
CA ASP A 153 5.75 1.98 -8.72
C ASP A 153 6.74 3.16 -8.69
N PHE A 154 7.29 3.48 -7.53
CA PHE A 154 8.38 4.43 -7.41
C PHE A 154 9.66 3.95 -8.12
N PHE A 155 10.09 2.70 -7.93
CA PHE A 155 11.24 2.14 -8.64
C PHE A 155 11.01 2.12 -10.15
N LYS A 156 9.82 1.69 -10.58
CA LYS A 156 9.42 1.72 -11.99
C LYS A 156 9.47 3.14 -12.55
N PHE A 157 8.87 4.10 -11.85
CA PHE A 157 8.88 5.50 -12.28
C PHE A 157 10.32 6.04 -12.46
N LEU A 158 11.21 5.76 -11.52
CA LEU A 158 12.62 6.17 -11.63
C LEU A 158 13.29 5.55 -12.85
N LYS A 159 13.14 4.22 -13.04
CA LYS A 159 13.76 3.49 -14.15
C LYS A 159 13.28 3.99 -15.50
N ASP A 160 11.98 4.18 -15.66
CA ASP A 160 11.36 4.54 -16.93
C ASP A 160 11.58 6.01 -17.33
N ASN A 161 11.82 6.92 -16.38
CA ASN A 161 11.86 8.35 -16.71
C ASN A 161 13.27 8.95 -16.72
N ASN A 162 13.97 8.96 -15.60
CA ASN A 162 15.18 9.76 -15.48
C ASN A 162 16.43 8.95 -15.09
N ASN A 163 16.30 7.65 -14.90
CA ASN A 163 17.36 6.79 -14.39
C ASN A 163 17.45 5.47 -15.16
N PRO A 164 17.76 5.48 -16.47
CA PRO A 164 17.88 4.25 -17.26
C PRO A 164 18.96 3.30 -16.73
N ASP A 165 19.98 3.87 -16.06
CA ASP A 165 21.09 3.12 -15.47
C ASP A 165 20.84 2.71 -14.01
N LEU A 166 19.60 2.81 -13.52
CA LEU A 166 19.22 2.31 -12.21
C LEU A 166 19.29 0.78 -12.18
N GLU A 167 20.23 0.25 -11.40
CA GLU A 167 20.50 -1.17 -11.30
C GLU A 167 20.17 -1.76 -9.94
N TYR A 168 20.20 -0.93 -8.87
CA TYR A 168 20.10 -1.41 -7.51
C TYR A 168 19.03 -0.68 -6.70
N GLY A 169 18.16 -1.45 -6.04
CA GLY A 169 17.21 -0.99 -5.05
C GLY A 169 17.49 -1.58 -3.67
N VAL A 170 17.46 -0.77 -2.62
CA VAL A 170 17.58 -1.26 -1.24
C VAL A 170 16.38 -0.89 -0.42
N LEU A 171 15.82 -1.87 0.24
CA LEU A 171 14.73 -1.78 1.21
C LEU A 171 15.33 -1.77 2.61
N PHE A 172 15.42 -0.57 3.23
CA PHE A 172 16.07 -0.45 4.52
C PHE A 172 15.05 -0.35 5.66
N GLY A 173 14.76 -1.47 6.27
CA GLY A 173 13.81 -1.68 7.36
C GLY A 173 13.29 -3.11 7.38
N ALA A 174 13.02 -3.63 8.57
CA ALA A 174 12.42 -4.94 8.75
C ALA A 174 10.95 -4.94 8.29
N ALA A 175 10.54 -6.05 7.69
CA ALA A 175 9.14 -6.38 7.43
C ALA A 175 8.68 -7.46 8.42
N THR A 176 7.37 -7.52 8.62
CA THR A 176 6.71 -8.58 9.39
C THR A 176 5.48 -9.08 8.63
N TYR A 177 4.91 -10.19 9.07
CA TYR A 177 3.65 -10.71 8.52
C TYR A 177 2.42 -9.82 8.84
N ASP A 178 2.59 -8.85 9.74
CA ASP A 178 1.58 -7.86 10.09
C ASP A 178 1.94 -6.49 9.51
N PRO A 179 1.59 -6.21 8.24
CA PRO A 179 1.95 -4.95 7.59
C PRO A 179 1.26 -3.73 8.23
N LYS A 180 0.18 -3.94 8.97
CA LYS A 180 -0.59 -2.87 9.63
C LYS A 180 -0.21 -2.65 11.09
N ASN A 181 0.82 -3.32 11.59
CA ASN A 181 1.33 -3.20 12.95
C ASN A 181 0.23 -3.37 14.03
N ARG A 182 -0.68 -4.32 13.85
CA ARG A 182 -1.75 -4.63 14.80
C ARG A 182 -1.24 -5.44 15.98
N VAL A 183 -0.19 -6.22 15.76
CA VAL A 183 0.50 -7.01 16.79
C VAL A 183 1.63 -6.17 17.37
N LYS A 184 1.57 -5.89 18.68
CA LYS A 184 2.50 -4.94 19.34
C LYS A 184 3.95 -5.41 19.44
N GLU A 185 4.20 -6.71 19.30
CA GLU A 185 5.54 -7.29 19.49
C GLU A 185 6.49 -7.01 18.31
N PHE A 186 5.94 -6.79 17.12
CA PHE A 186 6.73 -6.63 15.91
C PHE A 186 6.27 -5.38 15.14
N THR A 187 7.22 -4.64 14.60
CA THR A 187 6.93 -3.45 13.80
C THR A 187 7.39 -3.67 12.36
N THR A 188 6.47 -3.54 11.42
CA THR A 188 6.81 -3.40 10.00
C THR A 188 7.25 -1.98 9.73
N TYR A 189 8.53 -1.80 9.47
CA TYR A 189 9.10 -0.50 9.09
C TYR A 189 9.02 -0.26 7.59
N LEU A 190 9.17 -1.32 6.81
CA LEU A 190 9.05 -1.30 5.36
C LEU A 190 8.42 -2.61 4.92
N PRO A 191 7.21 -2.58 4.34
CA PRO A 191 6.47 -3.80 4.02
C PRO A 191 7.19 -4.64 2.98
N THR A 192 6.94 -5.94 2.99
CA THR A 192 7.21 -6.87 1.90
C THR A 192 5.93 -7.13 1.12
N PHE A 193 6.05 -7.56 -0.12
CA PHE A 193 4.89 -8.05 -0.86
C PHE A 193 4.45 -9.39 -0.30
N THR A 194 3.15 -9.53 -0.08
CA THR A 194 2.55 -10.79 0.37
C THR A 194 1.48 -11.19 -0.63
N ASP A 195 1.59 -12.40 -1.15
CA ASP A 195 0.62 -12.93 -2.10
C ASP A 195 -0.74 -13.25 -1.47
N GLU A 196 -1.76 -13.36 -2.35
CA GLU A 196 -3.15 -13.48 -2.01
C GLU A 196 -3.55 -14.89 -1.63
N PRO A 197 -3.30 -15.75 -0.92
CA PRO A 197 -4.15 -16.26 0.12
C PRO A 197 -3.48 -16.25 1.48
N SER A 198 -3.42 -15.09 2.08
CA SER A 198 -2.89 -14.90 3.43
C SER A 198 -3.60 -15.74 4.52
N LEU A 199 -4.70 -16.40 4.18
CA LEU A 199 -5.39 -17.37 5.03
C LEU A 199 -4.80 -18.78 4.99
N ASN A 200 -3.94 -19.08 4.01
CA ASN A 200 -3.26 -20.36 3.94
C ASN A 200 -1.80 -20.20 4.37
N ILE A 201 -1.51 -20.44 5.62
CA ILE A 201 -0.17 -20.34 6.21
C ILE A 201 0.89 -21.16 5.43
N ASN A 202 0.48 -22.22 4.77
CA ASN A 202 1.39 -23.09 4.00
C ASN A 202 1.59 -22.63 2.54
N GLY A 203 0.81 -21.66 2.07
CA GLY A 203 0.84 -21.17 0.70
C GLY A 203 1.06 -19.67 0.55
N ALA A 204 1.00 -18.91 1.64
CA ALA A 204 1.27 -17.47 1.62
C ALA A 204 2.78 -17.22 1.53
N ILE A 205 3.18 -16.43 0.54
CA ILE A 205 4.59 -16.08 0.33
C ILE A 205 4.77 -14.60 0.58
N ALA A 206 5.80 -14.30 1.35
CA ALA A 206 6.35 -12.97 1.47
C ALA A 206 7.64 -12.91 0.64
N THR A 207 7.71 -11.99 -0.32
CA THR A 207 8.89 -11.85 -1.17
C THR A 207 9.20 -10.39 -1.47
N ASP A 208 10.48 -10.08 -1.58
CA ASP A 208 10.97 -8.79 -2.05
C ASP A 208 11.24 -8.78 -3.57
N ASP A 209 11.18 -9.92 -4.23
CA ASP A 209 11.34 -10.04 -5.69
C ASP A 209 10.33 -9.19 -6.46
N TYR A 210 9.16 -8.99 -5.88
CA TYR A 210 8.12 -8.11 -6.42
C TYR A 210 8.61 -6.70 -6.74
N PHE A 211 9.51 -6.17 -5.92
CA PHE A 211 10.07 -4.83 -6.12
C PHE A 211 11.13 -4.76 -7.20
N ALA A 212 11.66 -5.91 -7.62
CA ALA A 212 12.65 -6.03 -8.69
C ALA A 212 12.03 -6.17 -10.08
N MET A 213 10.74 -6.56 -10.16
CA MET A 213 10.01 -6.79 -11.39
C MET A 213 9.15 -5.56 -11.72
N LEU A 214 9.62 -4.70 -12.64
CA LEU A 214 9.02 -3.40 -12.91
C LEU A 214 8.12 -3.38 -14.14
N SER A 215 8.09 -4.44 -14.96
CA SER A 215 7.25 -4.49 -16.15
C SER A 215 5.75 -4.58 -15.81
N ASP A 216 4.89 -4.05 -16.69
CA ASP A 216 3.44 -3.94 -16.45
C ASP A 216 2.70 -5.29 -16.46
N ASN A 217 3.31 -6.30 -17.07
CA ASN A 217 2.70 -7.63 -17.25
C ASN A 217 3.13 -8.64 -16.20
N VAL A 218 3.80 -8.21 -15.13
CA VAL A 218 4.22 -9.10 -14.05
C VAL A 218 3.01 -9.59 -13.29
N LYS A 219 2.78 -10.88 -13.35
CA LYS A 219 1.83 -11.59 -12.49
C LYS A 219 2.60 -12.39 -11.47
N MET A 220 2.49 -12.00 -10.22
CA MET A 220 2.89 -12.85 -9.10
C MET A 220 1.83 -13.93 -8.97
N LEU A 221 2.04 -15.09 -9.61
CA LEU A 221 1.06 -16.16 -9.59
C LEU A 221 1.35 -17.10 -8.42
N SER A 222 0.41 -17.15 -7.48
CA SER A 222 0.31 -18.18 -6.44
C SER A 222 -0.53 -19.36 -6.90
N ASN A 223 -0.45 -19.79 -8.14
CA ASN A 223 -1.17 -20.99 -8.55
C ASN A 223 -0.32 -22.22 -8.29
N ASN A 224 -0.37 -22.69 -7.06
CA ASN A 224 0.34 -23.89 -6.64
C ASN A 224 -0.53 -25.10 -6.57
N VAL A 225 -0.44 -25.90 -7.59
CA VAL A 225 -0.67 -27.34 -7.43
C VAL A 225 0.63 -28.09 -7.12
N ASP A 226 1.80 -27.53 -7.46
CA ASP A 226 3.09 -28.26 -7.39
C ASP A 226 4.28 -27.46 -6.79
N GLY A 227 4.05 -26.36 -6.08
CA GLY A 227 5.15 -25.62 -5.41
C GLY A 227 6.15 -24.94 -6.36
N ILE A 228 5.85 -24.85 -7.62
CA ILE A 228 6.68 -24.18 -8.61
C ILE A 228 6.11 -22.78 -8.86
N TYR A 229 6.88 -21.77 -8.48
CA TYR A 229 6.59 -20.39 -8.85
C TYR A 229 6.88 -20.22 -10.33
N ALA A 230 5.85 -20.26 -11.17
CA ALA A 230 5.99 -19.80 -12.54
C ALA A 230 6.01 -18.27 -12.50
N TYR A 231 7.19 -17.69 -12.36
CA TYR A 231 7.42 -16.35 -12.88
C TYR A 231 7.22 -16.46 -14.39
N ASP A 232 6.24 -15.77 -14.93
CA ASP A 232 6.23 -15.53 -16.37
C ASP A 232 7.61 -14.92 -16.68
N ALA A 233 8.32 -15.41 -17.69
CA ALA A 233 9.79 -15.35 -17.88
C ALA A 233 10.37 -13.91 -17.96
N ASN A 234 9.94 -13.04 -17.11
CA ASN A 234 10.42 -11.66 -16.99
C ASN A 234 11.54 -11.60 -15.97
N TRP A 235 12.68 -11.25 -16.49
CA TRP A 235 13.90 -10.98 -15.73
C TRP A 235 13.67 -9.84 -14.76
N PHE A 236 14.43 -9.82 -13.68
CA PHE A 236 14.48 -8.67 -12.78
C PHE A 236 15.00 -7.44 -13.54
N ASP A 237 14.27 -6.34 -13.49
CA ASP A 237 14.67 -5.07 -14.11
C ASP A 237 15.75 -4.36 -13.31
N ILE A 238 15.78 -4.61 -12.00
CA ILE A 238 16.80 -4.12 -11.05
C ILE A 238 17.11 -5.21 -10.01
N ALA A 239 18.27 -5.15 -9.41
CA ALA A 239 18.61 -6.00 -8.26
C ALA A 239 18.07 -5.35 -6.97
N VAL A 240 17.26 -6.08 -6.20
CA VAL A 240 16.70 -5.59 -4.94
C VAL A 240 17.23 -6.40 -3.77
N GLY A 241 17.63 -5.71 -2.69
CA GLY A 241 18.04 -6.33 -1.45
C GLY A 241 17.46 -5.63 -0.23
N ARG A 242 17.31 -6.36 0.89
CA ARG A 242 16.79 -5.80 2.14
C ARG A 242 17.84 -5.75 3.24
N ILE A 243 17.87 -4.64 3.97
CA ILE A 243 18.57 -4.49 5.24
C ILE A 243 17.51 -4.53 6.35
N SER A 244 17.35 -5.70 6.97
CA SER A 244 16.29 -5.97 7.94
C SER A 244 16.62 -5.42 9.33
N ALA A 245 16.58 -4.10 9.49
CA ALA A 245 16.77 -3.45 10.77
C ALA A 245 15.43 -3.25 11.49
N ALA A 246 15.35 -3.69 12.75
CA ALA A 246 14.17 -3.50 13.61
C ALA A 246 14.35 -2.32 14.61
N ASN A 247 15.54 -1.77 14.73
CA ASN A 247 15.83 -0.60 15.56
C ASN A 247 17.07 0.14 15.05
N THR A 248 17.34 1.33 15.60
CA THR A 248 18.46 2.17 15.17
C THR A 248 19.84 1.57 15.47
N LEU A 249 19.96 0.78 16.53
CA LEU A 249 21.22 0.11 16.86
C LEU A 249 21.53 -0.99 15.86
N GLU A 250 20.54 -1.82 15.51
CA GLU A 250 20.68 -2.82 14.45
C GLU A 250 21.00 -2.19 13.10
N ALA A 251 20.30 -1.09 12.74
CA ALA A 251 20.59 -0.36 11.53
C ALA A 251 22.07 0.07 11.47
N LYS A 252 22.60 0.61 12.57
CA LYS A 252 24.01 0.99 12.69
C LYS A 252 24.94 -0.22 12.54
N VAL A 253 24.68 -1.30 13.27
CA VAL A 253 25.51 -2.51 13.24
C VAL A 253 25.55 -3.13 11.85
N LEU A 254 24.40 -3.19 11.15
CA LEU A 254 24.33 -3.74 9.80
C LEU A 254 25.13 -2.89 8.80
N VAL A 255 25.03 -1.56 8.87
CA VAL A 255 25.82 -0.66 8.02
C VAL A 255 27.31 -0.75 8.36
N ASP A 256 27.67 -0.78 9.65
CA ASP A 256 29.06 -0.98 10.06
C ASP A 256 29.66 -2.29 9.53
N LYS A 257 28.86 -3.37 9.57
CA LYS A 257 29.25 -4.67 9.02
C LYS A 257 29.50 -4.60 7.52
N ILE A 258 28.59 -3.95 6.76
CA ILE A 258 28.74 -3.79 5.32
C ILE A 258 30.03 -3.02 5.01
N ILE A 259 30.24 -1.85 5.61
CA ILE A 259 31.42 -1.02 5.37
C ILE A 259 32.71 -1.77 5.75
N SER A 260 32.76 -2.38 6.94
CA SER A 260 33.95 -3.08 7.39
C SER A 260 34.30 -4.34 6.58
N TYR A 261 33.32 -4.94 5.92
CA TYR A 261 33.56 -6.06 5.01
C TYR A 261 34.38 -5.62 3.81
N TYR A 262 34.03 -4.51 3.20
CA TYR A 262 34.77 -3.96 2.06
C TYR A 262 36.18 -3.51 2.42
N ASP A 263 36.37 -2.88 3.59
CA ASP A 263 37.66 -2.48 4.09
C ASP A 263 38.62 -3.66 4.29
N LYS A 264 38.07 -4.83 4.68
CA LYS A 264 38.87 -6.04 4.92
C LYS A 264 39.18 -6.83 3.65
N VAL A 265 38.32 -6.75 2.63
CA VAL A 265 38.50 -7.51 1.38
C VAL A 265 39.54 -6.87 0.47
N GLN A 266 39.71 -5.56 0.52
CA GLN A 266 40.76 -4.86 -0.26
C GLN A 266 42.20 -5.25 0.11
N GLY A 267 42.43 -5.99 1.18
CA GLY A 267 43.77 -6.44 1.60
C GLY A 267 44.09 -7.91 1.27
N LYS A 268 43.20 -8.62 0.57
CA LYS A 268 43.41 -10.05 0.23
C LYS A 268 43.01 -10.32 -1.21
N GLY A 269 43.82 -9.82 -2.11
CA GLY A 269 43.85 -10.20 -3.51
C GLY A 269 45.15 -10.95 -3.78
#